data_c0b8b7647c7650056d44729e92ee61e7
#
_entry.id   c0b8b7647c7650056d44729e92ee61e7
#
_cell.length_a   1.000
_cell.length_b   1.000
_cell.length_c   1.000
_cell.angle_alpha   90.00
_cell.angle_beta   90.00
_cell.angle_gamma   90.00
#
_symmetry.space_group_name_H-M   'P 1'
#
loop_
_entity.id
_entity.type
_entity.pdbx_description
1 polymer ?
#
loop_
_entity_poly.entity_id
_entity_poly.type
_entity_poly.pdbx_seq_one_letter_code
_entity_poly.pdbx_strand_id
1 'polypeptide(L)'
;FNSDSLLNSCDDLIKHMKILFKWFLRTGTIPTFLLLCTLVPIVKDNLGDIASSDNYRAIAIGSLLLKWFDWLIIILEGDKLATDELQFGFQAKSSTSMCTWAINTVIDHYNRLGRPIFACSMDLSKAFDMVSWAKLFPKLLKRKISPLILRCLIHIYSNQMCNVRWGNIISQPFNVKNGVRQGAVSSPILFCVYINDLIVQLRNLKVGCQLNCVYLGIWVYADDIILLSPSRSGLQLMTNVCEKFASLHQLKFSTNVDVSKSKTKCIVFSNPVMNTDNICPILLNNLPLPYVTEIKHLGNTLQSNGSMTKDVSCKRAKFISKIHSLNQEFHYANTSTILKLYDIYTCDFYGSNLWDLYSRDVQKLLNSWNIAIRILFDLPRETHRYFIEPISNVPHIKTVLCTRFVQFVTSLSNCHKLCIRLLVDLSKHDLRTVLCKNLESIAQDCNVQSRNLNKFYVKQNMIYNHIPLDQEWKLPILHELLKVKEDNFVLNNFVDNEIATMINFLCSD
;
A
#
# COMPACT_ATOMS: atom_id res chain seq x y z
N PHE A 1 20.94 23.11 8.02
CA PHE A 1 21.14 21.80 8.68
C PHE A 1 20.31 20.77 7.94
N ASN A 2 20.96 19.90 7.17
CA ASN A 2 20.33 18.88 6.32
C ASN A 2 20.75 17.47 6.80
N SER A 3 20.24 16.42 6.13
CA SER A 3 20.58 15.02 6.43
C SER A 3 22.08 14.74 6.31
N ASP A 4 22.73 15.35 5.31
CA ASP A 4 24.16 15.14 5.03
C ASP A 4 25.03 15.74 6.13
N SER A 5 24.60 16.88 6.70
CA SER A 5 25.27 17.50 7.87
C SER A 5 25.26 16.58 9.09
N LEU A 6 24.27 15.67 9.19
CA LEU A 6 24.16 14.70 10.26
C LEU A 6 24.96 13.44 10.00
N LEU A 7 24.89 12.92 8.77
CA LEU A 7 25.63 11.71 8.38
C LEU A 7 27.15 11.90 8.49
N ASN A 8 27.61 13.14 8.26
CA ASN A 8 29.02 13.51 8.35
C ASN A 8 29.37 14.24 9.67
N SER A 9 28.54 14.15 10.69
CA SER A 9 28.76 14.81 11.99
C SER A 9 29.70 14.03 12.89
N CYS A 10 30.37 14.74 13.79
CA CYS A 10 31.19 14.15 14.87
C CYS A 10 30.33 13.79 16.09
N ASP A 11 30.90 12.96 16.98
CA ASP A 11 30.25 12.53 18.23
C ASP A 11 29.83 13.69 19.12
N ASP A 12 30.50 14.83 19.02
CA ASP A 12 30.16 16.02 19.80
C ASP A 12 28.80 16.60 19.45
N LEU A 13 28.37 16.52 18.18
CA LEU A 13 27.00 16.91 17.81
C LEU A 13 25.97 16.11 18.59
N ILE A 14 26.17 14.80 18.74
CA ILE A 14 25.27 13.93 19.50
C ILE A 14 25.17 14.36 20.95
N LYS A 15 26.33 14.74 21.57
CA LYS A 15 26.36 15.26 22.94
C LYS A 15 25.56 16.56 23.09
N HIS A 16 25.74 17.49 22.16
CA HIS A 16 24.97 18.75 22.13
C HIS A 16 23.48 18.53 21.95
N MET A 17 23.09 17.62 21.04
CA MET A 17 21.68 17.26 20.84
C MET A 17 21.06 16.63 22.11
N LYS A 18 21.81 15.77 22.81
CA LYS A 18 21.36 15.20 24.09
C LYS A 18 21.09 16.30 25.12
N ILE A 19 21.95 17.32 25.20
CA ILE A 19 21.76 18.48 26.09
C ILE A 19 20.54 19.27 25.70
N LEU A 20 20.36 19.55 24.37
CA LEU A 20 19.23 20.30 23.84
C LEU A 20 17.89 19.59 24.13
N PHE A 21 17.80 18.27 23.86
CA PHE A 21 16.58 17.51 24.10
C PHE A 21 16.26 17.37 25.61
N LYS A 22 17.31 17.23 26.47
CA LYS A 22 17.10 17.31 27.91
C LYS A 22 16.55 18.66 28.33
N TRP A 23 17.01 19.75 27.71
CA TRP A 23 16.51 21.08 27.98
C TRP A 23 15.03 21.20 27.56
N PHE A 24 14.64 20.71 26.37
CA PHE A 24 13.23 20.66 25.95
C PHE A 24 12.36 19.93 26.99
N LEU A 25 12.78 18.75 27.43
CA LEU A 25 12.03 17.97 28.41
C LEU A 25 11.93 18.68 29.78
N ARG A 26 12.98 19.33 30.23
CA ARG A 26 12.99 20.03 31.53
C ARG A 26 12.13 21.28 31.50
N THR A 27 12.24 22.11 30.49
CA THR A 27 11.52 23.37 30.38
C THR A 27 10.10 23.18 29.85
N GLY A 28 9.86 22.17 29.03
CA GLY A 28 8.63 21.96 28.29
C GLY A 28 8.46 22.95 27.13
N THR A 29 9.53 23.70 26.79
CA THR A 29 9.50 24.71 25.73
C THR A 29 10.44 24.33 24.60
N ILE A 30 10.10 24.73 23.40
CA ILE A 30 10.88 24.49 22.17
C ILE A 30 11.01 25.84 21.47
N PRO A 31 12.20 26.20 20.97
CA PRO A 31 12.42 27.47 20.26
C PRO A 31 11.46 27.63 19.08
N THR A 32 10.88 28.81 18.93
CA THR A 32 9.83 29.09 17.94
C THR A 32 10.27 28.85 16.50
N PHE A 33 11.55 29.10 16.17
CA PHE A 33 12.08 28.85 14.84
C PHE A 33 12.08 27.37 14.44
N LEU A 34 12.09 26.45 15.41
CA LEU A 34 11.93 25.01 15.15
C LEU A 34 10.47 24.61 14.91
N LEU A 35 9.52 25.41 15.36
CA LEU A 35 8.08 25.17 15.23
C LEU A 35 7.50 25.64 13.90
N LEU A 36 8.25 26.45 13.14
CA LEU A 36 7.85 26.89 11.82
C LEU A 36 7.92 25.73 10.81
N CYS A 37 6.82 25.49 10.11
CA CYS A 37 6.72 24.48 9.07
C CYS A 37 6.36 25.14 7.73
N THR A 38 6.93 24.63 6.64
CA THR A 38 6.55 25.04 5.29
C THR A 38 5.59 24.00 4.70
N LEU A 39 4.39 24.41 4.38
CA LEU A 39 3.40 23.57 3.70
C LEU A 39 3.67 23.61 2.19
N VAL A 40 3.86 22.44 1.60
CA VAL A 40 3.99 22.26 0.15
C VAL A 40 2.74 21.55 -0.35
N PRO A 41 1.89 22.22 -1.14
CA PRO A 41 0.71 21.60 -1.73
C PRO A 41 1.12 20.58 -2.81
N ILE A 42 0.66 19.34 -2.69
CA ILE A 42 0.85 18.28 -3.69
C ILE A 42 -0.51 17.89 -4.24
N VAL A 43 -0.66 17.87 -5.57
CA VAL A 43 -1.90 17.49 -6.26
C VAL A 43 -2.26 16.05 -5.91
N LYS A 44 -3.53 15.81 -5.52
CA LYS A 44 -4.06 14.46 -5.22
C LYS A 44 -4.46 13.72 -6.49
N ASP A 45 -5.12 14.42 -7.39
CA ASP A 45 -5.64 13.89 -8.65
C ASP A 45 -5.31 14.86 -9.79
N ASN A 46 -4.44 14.39 -10.70
CA ASN A 46 -4.02 15.18 -11.86
C ASN A 46 -5.15 15.46 -12.87
N LEU A 47 -6.23 14.65 -12.81
CA LEU A 47 -7.43 14.85 -13.64
C LEU A 47 -8.51 15.64 -12.91
N GLY A 48 -8.31 15.93 -11.62
CA GLY A 48 -9.22 16.71 -10.81
C GLY A 48 -9.08 18.22 -11.04
N ASP A 49 -9.99 18.99 -10.45
CA ASP A 49 -9.94 20.45 -10.51
C ASP A 49 -8.70 20.98 -9.78
N ILE A 50 -7.75 21.51 -10.54
CA ILE A 50 -6.51 22.10 -10.00
C ILE A 50 -6.73 23.49 -9.36
N ALA A 51 -7.87 24.14 -9.60
CA ALA A 51 -8.23 25.41 -8.95
C ALA A 51 -8.82 25.17 -7.54
N SER A 52 -9.28 23.96 -7.24
CA SER A 52 -9.83 23.60 -5.94
C SER A 52 -8.73 23.24 -4.93
N SER A 53 -8.70 23.91 -3.78
CA SER A 53 -7.81 23.59 -2.66
C SER A 53 -8.02 22.15 -2.12
N ASP A 54 -9.20 21.58 -2.31
CA ASP A 54 -9.52 20.22 -1.87
C ASP A 54 -8.78 19.14 -2.67
N ASN A 55 -8.28 19.47 -3.88
CA ASN A 55 -7.46 18.60 -4.69
C ASN A 55 -5.98 18.61 -4.30
N TYR A 56 -5.61 19.27 -3.19
CA TYR A 56 -4.23 19.30 -2.71
C TYR A 56 -4.06 18.62 -1.36
N ARG A 57 -2.89 18.00 -1.17
CA ARG A 57 -2.38 17.57 0.14
C ARG A 57 -1.33 18.57 0.60
N ALA A 58 -1.52 19.16 1.75
CA ALA A 58 -0.55 20.07 2.34
C ALA A 58 0.51 19.27 3.13
N ILE A 59 1.63 18.99 2.50
CA ILE A 59 2.75 18.29 3.16
C ILE A 59 3.58 19.27 3.96
N ALA A 60 3.68 19.06 5.27
CA ALA A 60 4.44 19.91 6.18
C ALA A 60 5.92 19.54 6.21
N ILE A 61 6.77 20.42 5.74
CA ILE A 61 8.23 20.32 5.86
C ILE A 61 8.64 21.08 7.11
N GLY A 62 8.95 20.37 8.18
CA GLY A 62 9.39 20.95 9.44
C GLY A 62 10.89 20.76 9.68
N SER A 63 11.39 21.31 10.80
CA SER A 63 12.76 21.19 11.24
C SER A 63 13.18 19.72 11.42
N LEU A 64 14.39 19.38 10.95
CA LEU A 64 14.97 18.05 11.13
C LEU A 64 15.21 17.73 12.62
N LEU A 65 15.64 18.72 13.41
CA LEU A 65 15.83 18.56 14.86
C LEU A 65 14.53 18.19 15.56
N LEU A 66 13.41 18.76 15.12
CA LEU A 66 12.10 18.43 15.69
C LEU A 66 11.64 17.03 15.27
N LYS A 67 11.96 16.58 14.06
CA LYS A 67 11.71 15.18 13.64
C LYS A 67 12.50 14.17 14.49
N TRP A 68 13.72 14.51 14.88
CA TRP A 68 14.51 13.65 15.78
C TRP A 68 13.95 13.64 17.20
N PHE A 69 13.46 14.80 17.68
CA PHE A 69 12.77 14.85 18.95
C PHE A 69 11.47 14.04 18.92
N ASP A 70 10.71 14.08 17.83
CA ASP A 70 9.54 13.20 17.61
C ASP A 70 9.93 11.71 17.68
N TRP A 71 11.06 11.31 17.05
CA TRP A 71 11.58 9.93 17.14
C TRP A 71 11.93 9.55 18.58
N LEU A 72 12.57 10.46 19.32
CA LEU A 72 12.88 10.23 20.73
C LEU A 72 11.61 10.00 21.56
N ILE A 73 10.55 10.79 21.32
CA ILE A 73 9.25 10.60 21.98
C ILE A 73 8.68 9.21 21.69
N ILE A 74 8.74 8.76 20.43
CA ILE A 74 8.23 7.43 20.04
C ILE A 74 9.03 6.31 20.71
N ILE A 75 10.36 6.45 20.81
CA ILE A 75 11.20 5.46 21.48
C ILE A 75 10.90 5.38 22.97
N LEU A 76 10.71 6.52 23.63
CA LEU A 76 10.48 6.59 25.07
C LEU A 76 9.06 6.16 25.50
N GLU A 77 8.06 6.39 24.65
CA GLU A 77 6.65 6.22 25.00
C GLU A 77 5.93 5.19 24.10
N GLY A 78 6.65 4.48 23.24
CA GLY A 78 6.09 3.59 22.22
C GLY A 78 5.06 2.60 22.74
N ASP A 79 5.32 1.96 23.88
CA ASP A 79 4.42 0.98 24.51
C ASP A 79 3.07 1.62 24.89
N LYS A 80 3.09 2.87 25.36
CA LYS A 80 1.90 3.62 25.75
C LYS A 80 1.13 4.17 24.55
N LEU A 81 1.80 4.29 23.40
CA LEU A 81 1.21 4.72 22.13
C LEU A 81 0.66 3.54 21.31
N ALA A 82 0.79 2.32 21.81
CA ALA A 82 0.25 1.12 21.17
C ALA A 82 -1.26 1.25 20.94
N THR A 83 -1.74 0.72 19.82
CA THR A 83 -3.16 0.75 19.43
C THR A 83 -3.74 -0.67 19.35
N ASP A 84 -5.03 -0.76 19.13
CA ASP A 84 -5.73 -2.03 18.95
C ASP A 84 -5.11 -2.83 17.78
N GLU A 85 -5.19 -4.16 17.84
CA GLU A 85 -4.66 -5.05 16.82
C GLU A 85 -5.31 -4.87 15.44
N LEU A 86 -6.54 -4.34 15.37
CA LEU A 86 -7.27 -4.06 14.12
C LEU A 86 -6.84 -2.73 13.47
N GLN A 87 -5.95 -1.95 14.10
CA GLN A 87 -5.24 -0.84 13.48
C GLN A 87 -3.97 -1.36 12.82
N PHE A 88 -3.87 -1.24 11.49
CA PHE A 88 -2.71 -1.67 10.70
C PHE A 88 -1.82 -0.52 10.25
N GLY A 89 -2.39 0.68 10.14
CA GLY A 89 -1.66 1.87 9.70
C GLY A 89 -0.57 2.28 10.69
N PHE A 90 0.62 2.56 10.19
CA PHE A 90 1.77 3.03 10.97
C PHE A 90 2.17 2.14 12.16
N GLN A 91 1.82 0.87 12.09
CA GLN A 91 2.20 -0.13 13.08
C GLN A 91 3.38 -0.97 12.58
N ALA A 92 4.35 -1.22 13.46
CA ALA A 92 5.49 -2.08 13.14
C ALA A 92 5.01 -3.47 12.66
N LYS A 93 5.71 -4.02 11.68
CA LYS A 93 5.41 -5.35 11.09
C LYS A 93 3.99 -5.50 10.54
N SER A 94 3.32 -4.39 10.22
CA SER A 94 2.01 -4.36 9.57
C SER A 94 2.15 -3.76 8.17
N SER A 95 1.33 -4.22 7.23
CA SER A 95 1.28 -3.69 5.87
C SER A 95 -0.15 -3.57 5.35
N THR A 96 -0.32 -2.75 4.32
CA THR A 96 -1.59 -2.64 3.59
C THR A 96 -2.03 -3.98 3.01
N SER A 97 -1.09 -4.79 2.49
CA SER A 97 -1.38 -6.12 1.97
C SER A 97 -1.88 -7.08 3.06
N MET A 98 -1.35 -7.00 4.30
CA MET A 98 -1.87 -7.80 5.42
C MET A 98 -3.31 -7.43 5.76
N CYS A 99 -3.61 -6.13 5.83
CA CYS A 99 -4.96 -5.64 6.11
C CYS A 99 -5.95 -6.11 5.04
N THR A 100 -5.64 -5.89 3.76
CA THR A 100 -6.51 -6.30 2.65
C THR A 100 -6.64 -7.81 2.55
N TRP A 101 -5.57 -8.57 2.77
CA TRP A 101 -5.60 -10.03 2.82
C TRP A 101 -6.54 -10.54 3.91
N ALA A 102 -6.46 -9.96 5.11
CA ALA A 102 -7.30 -10.34 6.22
C ALA A 102 -8.78 -10.06 5.93
N ILE A 103 -9.10 -8.89 5.37
CA ILE A 103 -10.46 -8.54 4.93
C ILE A 103 -10.98 -9.58 3.93
N ASN A 104 -10.20 -9.89 2.88
CA ASN A 104 -10.58 -10.87 1.86
C ASN A 104 -10.78 -12.27 2.47
N THR A 105 -9.93 -12.68 3.42
CA THR A 105 -10.05 -13.97 4.09
C THR A 105 -11.32 -14.07 4.92
N VAL A 106 -11.71 -12.99 5.63
CA VAL A 106 -12.98 -12.94 6.36
C VAL A 106 -14.17 -13.03 5.41
N ILE A 107 -14.15 -12.26 4.32
CA ILE A 107 -15.21 -12.27 3.29
C ILE A 107 -15.34 -13.67 2.69
N ASP A 108 -14.24 -14.28 2.28
CA ASP A 108 -14.20 -15.61 1.69
C ASP A 108 -14.73 -16.69 2.66
N HIS A 109 -14.34 -16.63 3.92
CA HIS A 109 -14.82 -17.53 4.95
C HIS A 109 -16.36 -17.48 5.09
N TYR A 110 -16.93 -16.29 5.21
CA TYR A 110 -18.39 -16.16 5.34
C TYR A 110 -19.14 -16.55 4.08
N ASN A 111 -18.63 -16.18 2.90
CA ASN A 111 -19.21 -16.57 1.61
C ASN A 111 -19.23 -18.09 1.42
N ARG A 112 -18.22 -18.82 1.89
CA ARG A 112 -18.20 -20.30 1.89
C ARG A 112 -19.23 -20.91 2.82
N LEU A 113 -19.62 -20.20 3.86
CA LEU A 113 -20.74 -20.59 4.74
C LEU A 113 -22.10 -20.21 4.16
N GLY A 114 -22.17 -19.69 2.94
CA GLY A 114 -23.40 -19.20 2.30
C GLY A 114 -23.93 -17.91 2.93
N ARG A 115 -23.11 -17.16 3.66
CA ARG A 115 -23.51 -15.93 4.36
C ARG A 115 -22.93 -14.70 3.67
N PRO A 116 -23.77 -13.76 3.21
CA PRO A 116 -23.26 -12.51 2.63
C PRO A 116 -22.59 -11.63 3.68
N ILE A 117 -21.65 -10.80 3.25
CA ILE A 117 -21.04 -9.75 4.07
C ILE A 117 -21.45 -8.39 3.55
N PHE A 118 -22.09 -7.61 4.39
CA PHE A 118 -22.35 -6.19 4.20
C PHE A 118 -21.14 -5.41 4.68
N ALA A 119 -20.52 -4.66 3.80
CA ALA A 119 -19.34 -3.85 4.12
C ALA A 119 -19.58 -2.38 3.82
N CYS A 120 -18.94 -1.51 4.61
CA CYS A 120 -18.90 -0.07 4.37
C CYS A 120 -17.45 0.41 4.39
N SER A 121 -16.97 0.94 3.27
CA SER A 121 -15.70 1.65 3.18
C SER A 121 -15.96 3.11 3.55
N MET A 122 -15.37 3.55 4.65
CA MET A 122 -15.61 4.87 5.24
C MET A 122 -14.42 5.78 4.97
N ASP A 123 -14.66 6.93 4.37
CA ASP A 123 -13.66 7.94 4.03
C ASP A 123 -13.75 9.12 5.01
N LEU A 124 -12.68 9.38 5.75
CA LEU A 124 -12.58 10.52 6.65
C LEU A 124 -12.09 11.76 5.90
N SER A 125 -12.88 12.82 5.92
CA SER A 125 -12.50 14.09 5.26
C SER A 125 -11.42 14.81 6.06
N LYS A 126 -10.27 15.10 5.42
CA LYS A 126 -9.16 15.87 6.03
C LYS A 126 -8.77 15.37 7.42
N ALA A 127 -8.68 14.04 7.58
CA ALA A 127 -8.56 13.35 8.86
C ALA A 127 -7.45 13.92 9.77
N PHE A 128 -6.25 14.13 9.23
CA PHE A 128 -5.11 14.68 9.98
C PHE A 128 -5.33 16.13 10.42
N ASP A 129 -5.98 16.94 9.58
CA ASP A 129 -6.22 18.36 9.83
C ASP A 129 -7.33 18.59 10.86
N MET A 130 -8.21 17.58 11.04
CA MET A 130 -9.39 17.67 11.93
C MET A 130 -9.12 17.15 13.34
N VAL A 131 -7.92 16.68 13.66
CA VAL A 131 -7.60 16.19 15.02
C VAL A 131 -7.73 17.32 16.04
N SER A 132 -8.65 17.19 16.97
CA SER A 132 -8.84 18.15 18.06
C SER A 132 -7.84 17.91 19.19
N TRP A 133 -7.00 18.90 19.49
CA TRP A 133 -6.02 18.81 20.58
C TRP A 133 -6.69 18.66 21.93
N ALA A 134 -7.85 19.32 22.13
CA ALA A 134 -8.66 19.19 23.34
C ALA A 134 -9.13 17.75 23.60
N LYS A 135 -9.21 16.92 22.56
CA LYS A 135 -9.53 15.49 22.68
C LYS A 135 -8.29 14.60 22.69
N LEU A 136 -7.23 14.98 21.97
CA LEU A 136 -5.99 14.20 21.86
C LEU A 136 -5.22 14.19 23.18
N PHE A 137 -4.92 15.35 23.77
CA PHE A 137 -4.08 15.43 24.96
C PHE A 137 -4.65 14.70 26.18
N PRO A 138 -5.96 14.77 26.50
CA PRO A 138 -6.56 13.94 27.54
C PRO A 138 -6.42 12.42 27.27
N LYS A 139 -6.47 11.98 26.02
CA LYS A 139 -6.23 10.56 25.68
C LYS A 139 -4.78 10.16 25.95
N LEU A 140 -3.81 11.01 25.61
CA LEU A 140 -2.39 10.77 25.90
C LEU A 140 -2.15 10.73 27.41
N LEU A 141 -2.79 11.60 28.19
CA LEU A 141 -2.71 11.60 29.65
C LEU A 141 -3.29 10.32 30.25
N LYS A 142 -4.47 9.87 29.78
CA LYS A 142 -5.06 8.60 30.20
C LYS A 142 -4.18 7.39 29.91
N ARG A 143 -3.36 7.45 28.86
CA ARG A 143 -2.36 6.43 28.50
C ARG A 143 -1.06 6.55 29.32
N LYS A 144 -1.02 7.45 30.31
CA LYS A 144 0.12 7.67 31.21
C LYS A 144 1.40 8.07 30.45
N ILE A 145 1.26 8.83 29.35
CA ILE A 145 2.40 9.48 28.69
C ILE A 145 3.08 10.39 29.72
N SER A 146 4.42 10.40 29.74
CA SER A 146 5.19 11.23 30.67
C SER A 146 4.72 12.69 30.63
N PRO A 147 4.43 13.32 31.81
CA PRO A 147 4.04 14.73 31.86
C PRO A 147 5.06 15.67 31.20
N LEU A 148 6.35 15.33 31.23
CA LEU A 148 7.41 16.10 30.59
C LEU A 148 7.23 16.09 29.06
N ILE A 149 6.99 14.91 28.50
CA ILE A 149 6.75 14.73 27.04
C ILE A 149 5.43 15.37 26.63
N LEU A 150 4.37 15.14 27.41
CA LEU A 150 3.06 15.72 27.11
C LEU A 150 3.10 17.25 27.08
N ARG A 151 3.84 17.88 28.02
CA ARG A 151 4.05 19.32 28.04
C ARG A 151 4.78 19.81 26.79
N CYS A 152 5.81 19.09 26.32
CA CYS A 152 6.49 19.40 25.07
C CYS A 152 5.55 19.29 23.87
N LEU A 153 4.73 18.21 23.79
CA LEU A 153 3.75 18.05 22.72
C LEU A 153 2.72 19.18 22.71
N ILE A 154 2.17 19.54 23.88
CA ILE A 154 1.25 20.69 23.98
C ILE A 154 1.93 21.95 23.46
N HIS A 155 3.17 22.23 23.89
CA HIS A 155 3.90 23.42 23.42
C HIS A 155 4.13 23.40 21.92
N ILE A 156 4.52 22.25 21.32
CA ILE A 156 4.73 22.09 19.88
C ILE A 156 3.46 22.45 19.11
N TYR A 157 2.33 21.86 19.48
CA TYR A 157 1.08 22.06 18.75
C TYR A 157 0.47 23.43 19.00
N SER A 158 0.51 23.96 20.22
CA SER A 158 -0.07 25.29 20.56
C SER A 158 0.67 26.46 19.95
N ASN A 159 1.97 26.32 19.67
CA ASN A 159 2.81 27.37 19.12
C ASN A 159 3.28 27.09 17.69
N GLN A 160 2.64 26.13 17.02
CA GLN A 160 2.97 25.77 15.64
C GLN A 160 2.57 26.86 14.67
N MET A 161 3.52 27.29 13.85
CA MET A 161 3.31 28.23 12.75
C MET A 161 3.58 27.54 11.40
N CYS A 162 2.80 27.91 10.40
CA CYS A 162 2.98 27.42 9.03
C CYS A 162 3.04 28.58 8.04
N ASN A 163 3.84 28.42 6.99
CA ASN A 163 3.73 29.18 5.76
C ASN A 163 3.40 28.24 4.60
N VAL A 164 2.92 28.73 3.48
CA VAL A 164 2.65 27.95 2.27
C VAL A 164 3.67 28.34 1.21
N ARG A 165 4.33 27.33 0.63
CA ARG A 165 5.21 27.52 -0.52
C ARG A 165 4.50 27.08 -1.79
N TRP A 166 4.32 28.04 -2.73
CA TRP A 166 3.76 27.78 -4.06
C TRP A 166 4.78 28.21 -5.12
N GLY A 167 5.44 27.27 -5.72
CA GLY A 167 6.60 27.54 -6.58
C GLY A 167 7.71 28.25 -5.80
N ASN A 168 8.04 29.48 -6.24
CA ASN A 168 9.05 30.33 -5.60
C ASN A 168 8.46 31.33 -4.58
N ILE A 169 7.15 31.36 -4.40
CA ILE A 169 6.46 32.29 -3.49
C ILE A 169 6.23 31.60 -2.15
N ILE A 170 6.49 32.31 -1.05
CA ILE A 170 6.23 31.87 0.31
C ILE A 170 5.27 32.86 0.97
N SER A 171 4.17 32.35 1.54
CA SER A 171 3.19 33.18 2.26
C SER A 171 3.73 33.71 3.59
N GLN A 172 3.06 34.69 4.17
CA GLN A 172 3.28 35.07 5.56
C GLN A 172 2.96 33.86 6.48
N PRO A 173 3.68 33.70 7.60
CA PRO A 173 3.38 32.66 8.59
C PRO A 173 2.01 32.89 9.24
N PHE A 174 1.30 31.78 9.50
CA PHE A 174 0.03 31.77 10.23
C PHE A 174 0.02 30.66 11.28
N ASN A 175 -0.79 30.87 12.34
CA ASN A 175 -0.94 29.90 13.42
C ASN A 175 -1.89 28.76 13.01
N VAL A 176 -1.49 27.52 13.32
CA VAL A 176 -2.35 26.33 13.19
C VAL A 176 -3.11 26.14 14.50
N LYS A 177 -4.41 25.90 14.42
CA LYS A 177 -5.30 25.79 15.61
C LYS A 177 -5.80 24.37 15.86
N ASN A 178 -5.65 23.47 14.91
CA ASN A 178 -6.11 22.08 14.93
C ASN A 178 -5.20 21.20 14.10
N GLY A 179 -5.37 19.90 14.24
CA GLY A 179 -4.73 18.92 13.38
C GLY A 179 -3.37 18.43 13.86
N VAL A 180 -2.89 17.39 13.21
CA VAL A 180 -1.53 16.87 13.35
C VAL A 180 -0.80 17.05 12.02
N ARG A 181 0.49 17.38 12.07
CA ARG A 181 1.28 17.75 10.88
C ARG A 181 1.42 16.59 9.90
N GLN A 182 0.99 16.75 8.65
CA GLN A 182 1.25 15.78 7.59
C GLN A 182 2.72 15.87 7.16
N GLY A 183 3.58 15.00 7.73
CA GLY A 183 5.02 14.97 7.48
C GLY A 183 5.89 14.99 8.75
N ALA A 184 5.28 15.12 9.94
CA ALA A 184 5.95 14.86 11.20
C ALA A 184 5.98 13.36 11.51
N VAL A 185 6.96 12.92 12.28
CA VAL A 185 7.17 11.50 12.59
C VAL A 185 6.12 10.97 13.58
N SER A 186 5.77 11.77 14.57
CA SER A 186 4.79 11.39 15.61
C SER A 186 3.33 11.48 15.15
N SER A 187 3.02 12.31 14.14
CA SER A 187 1.64 12.61 13.73
C SER A 187 0.81 11.39 13.32
N PRO A 188 1.34 10.43 12.52
CA PRO A 188 0.58 9.23 12.17
C PRO A 188 0.22 8.39 13.39
N ILE A 189 1.13 8.25 14.34
CA ILE A 189 0.92 7.48 15.57
C ILE A 189 -0.11 8.17 16.46
N LEU A 190 -0.01 9.50 16.61
CA LEU A 190 -0.97 10.30 17.38
C LEU A 190 -2.38 10.22 16.77
N PHE A 191 -2.48 10.21 15.43
CA PHE A 191 -3.77 10.00 14.76
C PHE A 191 -4.33 8.60 15.03
N CYS A 192 -3.51 7.55 14.96
CA CYS A 192 -3.92 6.18 15.30
C CYS A 192 -4.41 6.08 16.74
N VAL A 193 -3.74 6.74 17.70
CA VAL A 193 -4.19 6.85 19.09
C VAL A 193 -5.52 7.60 19.18
N TYR A 194 -5.70 8.66 18.39
CA TYR A 194 -6.91 9.48 18.38
C TYR A 194 -8.16 8.68 18.02
N ILE A 195 -8.09 7.83 16.99
CA ILE A 195 -9.21 7.02 16.52
C ILE A 195 -9.35 5.66 17.21
N ASN A 196 -8.38 5.25 18.04
CA ASN A 196 -8.35 3.92 18.65
C ASN A 196 -9.61 3.58 19.44
N ASP A 197 -10.21 4.56 20.11
CA ASP A 197 -11.41 4.34 20.92
C ASP A 197 -12.63 3.95 20.05
N LEU A 198 -12.63 4.30 18.76
CA LEU A 198 -13.66 3.84 17.82
C LEU A 198 -13.63 2.31 17.68
N ILE A 199 -12.43 1.73 17.54
CA ILE A 199 -12.28 0.28 17.43
C ILE A 199 -12.79 -0.41 18.70
N VAL A 200 -12.45 0.14 19.87
CA VAL A 200 -12.89 -0.38 21.16
C VAL A 200 -14.41 -0.30 21.31
N GLN A 201 -15.03 0.83 20.92
CA GLN A 201 -16.49 0.99 20.98
C GLN A 201 -17.21 -0.01 20.07
N LEU A 202 -16.73 -0.20 18.83
CA LEU A 202 -17.31 -1.16 17.89
C LEU A 202 -17.15 -2.61 18.38
N ARG A 203 -16.01 -2.96 18.96
CA ARG A 203 -15.80 -4.28 19.56
C ARG A 203 -16.77 -4.53 20.72
N ASN A 204 -16.98 -3.54 21.56
CA ASN A 204 -17.91 -3.64 22.70
C ASN A 204 -19.39 -3.72 22.26
N LEU A 205 -19.73 -3.27 21.07
CA LEU A 205 -21.04 -3.41 20.47
C LEU A 205 -21.42 -4.88 20.21
N LYS A 206 -20.42 -5.77 20.10
CA LYS A 206 -20.57 -7.20 19.79
C LYS A 206 -21.34 -7.49 18.49
N VAL A 207 -21.32 -6.54 17.56
CA VAL A 207 -21.95 -6.61 16.24
C VAL A 207 -20.88 -6.50 15.17
N GLY A 208 -21.02 -7.26 14.08
CA GLY A 208 -20.02 -7.35 13.01
C GLY A 208 -19.50 -8.78 12.85
N CYS A 209 -18.53 -8.96 11.96
CA CYS A 209 -17.91 -10.26 11.75
C CYS A 209 -17.11 -10.71 12.97
N GLN A 210 -17.20 -12.00 13.29
CA GLN A 210 -16.45 -12.65 14.37
C GLN A 210 -16.02 -14.05 13.92
N LEU A 211 -14.89 -14.51 14.42
CA LEU A 211 -14.38 -15.86 14.20
C LEU A 211 -13.74 -16.36 15.49
N ASN A 212 -14.19 -17.50 16.03
CA ASN A 212 -13.70 -18.07 17.27
C ASN A 212 -13.59 -17.04 18.42
N CYS A 213 -14.66 -16.25 18.64
CA CYS A 213 -14.74 -15.16 19.63
C CYS A 213 -13.79 -13.97 19.36
N VAL A 214 -12.99 -13.97 18.27
CA VAL A 214 -12.19 -12.82 17.86
C VAL A 214 -13.03 -11.90 17.00
N TYR A 215 -13.08 -10.62 17.38
CA TYR A 215 -13.84 -9.60 16.65
C TYR A 215 -13.08 -9.17 15.39
N LEU A 216 -13.76 -9.19 14.24
CA LEU A 216 -13.22 -8.90 12.91
C LEU A 216 -14.13 -7.93 12.12
N GLY A 217 -14.99 -7.18 12.84
CA GLY A 217 -16.00 -6.32 12.21
C GLY A 217 -15.47 -4.97 11.73
N ILE A 218 -14.29 -4.53 12.16
CA ILE A 218 -13.66 -3.29 11.70
C ILE A 218 -12.21 -3.55 11.35
N TRP A 219 -11.74 -2.92 10.27
CA TRP A 219 -10.35 -2.93 9.83
C TRP A 219 -9.93 -1.50 9.56
N VAL A 220 -8.82 -1.07 10.15
CA VAL A 220 -8.38 0.32 10.10
C VAL A 220 -6.94 0.40 9.60
N TYR A 221 -6.72 1.25 8.63
CA TYR A 221 -5.38 1.63 8.19
C TYR A 221 -5.26 3.16 8.21
N ALA A 222 -4.89 3.70 9.34
CA ALA A 222 -4.96 5.14 9.63
C ALA A 222 -6.38 5.70 9.44
N ASP A 223 -6.60 6.51 8.43
CA ASP A 223 -7.89 7.12 8.08
C ASP A 223 -8.79 6.23 7.20
N ASP A 224 -8.20 5.22 6.54
CA ASP A 224 -8.97 4.25 5.77
C ASP A 224 -9.62 3.22 6.71
N ILE A 225 -10.94 3.20 6.75
CA ILE A 225 -11.74 2.31 7.61
C ILE A 225 -12.67 1.47 6.75
N ILE A 226 -12.74 0.16 7.02
CA ILE A 226 -13.77 -0.71 6.48
C ILE A 226 -14.50 -1.46 7.60
N LEU A 227 -15.82 -1.44 7.55
CA LEU A 227 -16.70 -2.17 8.45
C LEU A 227 -17.20 -3.43 7.75
N LEU A 228 -17.26 -4.55 8.47
CA LEU A 228 -17.76 -5.84 7.98
C LEU A 228 -18.83 -6.40 8.91
N SER A 229 -20.01 -6.71 8.37
CA SER A 229 -21.10 -7.31 9.12
C SER A 229 -21.82 -8.39 8.31
N PRO A 230 -22.22 -9.52 8.93
CA PRO A 230 -23.01 -10.55 8.25
C PRO A 230 -24.49 -10.14 8.05
N SER A 231 -24.89 -8.97 8.53
CA SER A 231 -26.25 -8.44 8.33
C SER A 231 -26.26 -6.94 8.05
N ARG A 232 -27.25 -6.51 7.28
CA ARG A 232 -27.49 -5.09 6.97
C ARG A 232 -27.78 -4.29 8.25
N SER A 233 -28.61 -4.81 9.15
CA SER A 233 -28.95 -4.16 10.42
C SER A 233 -27.72 -3.99 11.33
N GLY A 234 -26.87 -5.01 11.38
CA GLY A 234 -25.60 -4.93 12.10
C GLY A 234 -24.68 -3.85 11.54
N LEU A 235 -24.56 -3.75 10.20
CA LEU A 235 -23.78 -2.69 9.57
C LEU A 235 -24.33 -1.29 9.90
N GLN A 236 -25.70 -1.12 9.92
CA GLN A 236 -26.31 0.15 10.31
C GLN A 236 -25.98 0.53 11.76
N LEU A 237 -26.01 -0.42 12.70
CA LEU A 237 -25.62 -0.14 14.09
C LEU A 237 -24.15 0.29 14.18
N MET A 238 -23.25 -0.34 13.43
CA MET A 238 -21.84 0.02 13.40
C MET A 238 -21.64 1.42 12.81
N THR A 239 -22.32 1.77 11.73
CA THR A 239 -22.24 3.12 11.13
C THR A 239 -22.78 4.20 12.07
N ASN A 240 -23.84 3.92 12.86
CA ASN A 240 -24.36 4.85 13.86
C ASN A 240 -23.31 5.13 14.97
N VAL A 241 -22.54 4.12 15.39
CA VAL A 241 -21.42 4.31 16.35
C VAL A 241 -20.34 5.18 15.73
N CYS A 242 -20.00 4.94 14.46
CA CYS A 242 -19.01 5.77 13.74
C CYS A 242 -19.46 7.23 13.63
N GLU A 243 -20.72 7.48 13.29
CA GLU A 243 -21.30 8.82 13.22
C GLU A 243 -21.23 9.56 14.56
N LYS A 244 -21.65 8.89 15.64
CA LYS A 244 -21.58 9.44 17.00
C LYS A 244 -20.15 9.73 17.43
N PHE A 245 -19.22 8.82 17.13
CA PHE A 245 -17.80 9.00 17.42
C PHE A 245 -17.22 10.19 16.66
N ALA A 246 -17.52 10.31 15.36
CA ALA A 246 -17.05 11.40 14.51
C ALA A 246 -17.55 12.76 15.04
N SER A 247 -18.84 12.87 15.37
CA SER A 247 -19.41 14.08 15.96
C SER A 247 -18.70 14.47 17.26
N LEU A 248 -18.47 13.53 18.18
CA LEU A 248 -17.80 13.79 19.46
C LEU A 248 -16.32 14.19 19.30
N HIS A 249 -15.65 13.71 18.23
CA HIS A 249 -14.23 13.92 17.99
C HIS A 249 -13.95 14.98 16.91
N GLN A 250 -14.95 15.73 16.46
CA GLN A 250 -14.83 16.74 15.41
C GLN A 250 -14.29 16.19 14.08
N LEU A 251 -14.52 14.91 13.81
CA LEU A 251 -14.23 14.28 12.56
C LEU A 251 -15.47 14.30 11.66
N LYS A 252 -15.27 14.15 10.35
CA LYS A 252 -16.35 14.10 9.38
C LYS A 252 -16.11 13.00 8.38
N PHE A 253 -17.08 12.09 8.24
CA PHE A 253 -17.08 11.15 7.13
C PHE A 253 -17.57 11.82 5.85
N SER A 254 -16.97 11.46 4.73
CA SER A 254 -17.29 11.99 3.42
C SER A 254 -18.61 11.41 2.93
N THR A 255 -19.69 12.16 3.10
CA THR A 255 -21.02 11.88 2.53
C THR A 255 -21.43 13.04 1.63
N ASN A 256 -22.27 12.79 0.63
CA ASN A 256 -22.79 13.82 -0.26
C ASN A 256 -24.29 13.62 -0.46
N VAL A 257 -25.04 14.70 -0.61
CA VAL A 257 -26.47 14.68 -0.98
C VAL A 257 -26.64 13.97 -2.34
N ASP A 258 -25.76 14.26 -3.30
CA ASP A 258 -25.62 13.44 -4.50
C ASP A 258 -24.90 12.14 -4.14
N VAL A 259 -25.67 11.08 -4.01
CA VAL A 259 -25.20 9.74 -3.60
C VAL A 259 -24.01 9.26 -4.45
N SER A 260 -24.00 9.59 -5.75
CA SER A 260 -22.92 9.20 -6.68
C SER A 260 -21.57 9.81 -6.33
N LYS A 261 -21.55 11.00 -5.70
CA LYS A 261 -20.35 11.73 -5.29
C LYS A 261 -19.87 11.38 -3.88
N SER A 262 -20.60 10.55 -3.15
CA SER A 262 -20.17 10.08 -1.84
C SER A 262 -18.90 9.23 -1.95
N LYS A 263 -17.89 9.53 -1.16
CA LYS A 263 -16.67 8.70 -1.08
C LYS A 263 -16.85 7.53 -0.13
N THR A 264 -17.68 7.67 0.90
CA THR A 264 -18.11 6.56 1.75
C THR A 264 -19.12 5.71 0.96
N LYS A 265 -18.85 4.41 0.82
CA LYS A 265 -19.62 3.49 -0.03
C LYS A 265 -19.88 2.17 0.65
N CYS A 266 -21.01 1.56 0.36
CA CYS A 266 -21.36 0.21 0.80
C CYS A 266 -21.19 -0.79 -0.33
N ILE A 267 -20.84 -2.02 0.03
CA ILE A 267 -20.74 -3.16 -0.90
C ILE A 267 -21.25 -4.40 -0.20
N VAL A 268 -21.90 -5.28 -0.94
CA VAL A 268 -22.31 -6.60 -0.45
C VAL A 268 -21.44 -7.65 -1.15
N PHE A 269 -20.68 -8.38 -0.35
CA PHE A 269 -19.90 -9.51 -0.83
C PHE A 269 -20.74 -10.78 -0.68
N SER A 270 -21.05 -11.43 -1.80
CA SER A 270 -21.83 -12.67 -1.83
C SER A 270 -21.52 -13.50 -3.07
N ASN A 271 -21.70 -14.80 -2.93
CA ASN A 271 -21.61 -15.74 -4.04
C ASN A 271 -22.79 -16.72 -3.98
N PRO A 272 -23.75 -16.69 -4.94
CA PRO A 272 -23.81 -15.76 -6.10
C PRO A 272 -23.99 -14.29 -5.68
N VAL A 273 -23.66 -13.37 -6.61
CA VAL A 273 -23.77 -11.93 -6.37
C VAL A 273 -25.24 -11.55 -6.10
N MET A 274 -25.47 -10.87 -4.99
CA MET A 274 -26.79 -10.42 -4.58
C MET A 274 -27.17 -9.12 -5.31
N ASN A 275 -28.41 -9.05 -5.80
CA ASN A 275 -28.95 -7.79 -6.29
C ASN A 275 -29.20 -6.85 -5.09
N THR A 276 -28.61 -5.66 -5.16
CA THR A 276 -28.67 -4.65 -4.09
C THR A 276 -29.80 -3.63 -4.25
N ASP A 277 -30.53 -3.62 -5.39
CA ASP A 277 -31.55 -2.62 -5.69
C ASP A 277 -32.71 -2.61 -4.69
N ASN A 278 -33.04 -3.79 -4.15
CA ASN A 278 -34.11 -3.96 -3.18
C ASN A 278 -33.60 -3.90 -1.72
N ILE A 279 -32.32 -3.63 -1.49
CA ILE A 279 -31.76 -3.54 -0.15
C ILE A 279 -31.93 -2.11 0.35
N CYS A 280 -32.59 -1.96 1.51
CA CYS A 280 -32.73 -0.67 2.14
C CYS A 280 -31.31 -0.04 2.37
N PRO A 281 -31.07 1.21 1.94
CA PRO A 281 -29.75 1.82 2.06
C PRO A 281 -29.29 1.96 3.51
N ILE A 282 -27.97 1.93 3.72
CA ILE A 282 -27.35 2.32 4.99
C ILE A 282 -27.36 3.83 5.07
N LEU A 283 -27.74 4.36 6.22
CA LEU A 283 -27.73 5.80 6.47
C LEU A 283 -26.48 6.21 7.26
N LEU A 284 -25.91 7.35 6.89
CA LEU A 284 -24.84 8.02 7.63
C LEU A 284 -25.09 9.53 7.56
N ASN A 285 -25.15 10.22 8.69
CA ASN A 285 -25.58 11.61 8.81
C ASN A 285 -26.95 11.87 8.14
N ASN A 286 -27.88 10.95 8.30
CA ASN A 286 -29.22 10.94 7.66
C ASN A 286 -29.19 10.93 6.11
N LEU A 287 -28.05 10.67 5.49
CA LEU A 287 -27.89 10.54 4.05
C LEU A 287 -27.73 9.06 3.67
N PRO A 288 -28.39 8.59 2.60
CA PRO A 288 -28.23 7.22 2.11
C PRO A 288 -26.83 7.04 1.49
N LEU A 289 -26.19 5.92 1.82
CA LEU A 289 -24.93 5.51 1.20
C LEU A 289 -25.16 4.66 -0.05
N PRO A 290 -24.37 4.85 -1.12
CA PRO A 290 -24.50 4.07 -2.32
C PRO A 290 -24.03 2.62 -2.10
N TYR A 291 -24.80 1.65 -2.64
CA TYR A 291 -24.30 0.31 -2.85
C TYR A 291 -23.57 0.25 -4.20
N VAL A 292 -22.36 -0.30 -4.18
CA VAL A 292 -21.51 -0.43 -5.36
C VAL A 292 -21.06 -1.88 -5.54
N THR A 293 -20.72 -2.25 -6.77
CA THR A 293 -20.21 -3.60 -7.09
C THR A 293 -18.71 -3.73 -6.86
N GLU A 294 -18.01 -2.61 -6.65
CA GLU A 294 -16.57 -2.56 -6.42
C GLU A 294 -16.16 -1.36 -5.57
N ILE A 295 -15.15 -1.56 -4.76
CA ILE A 295 -14.50 -0.49 -3.97
C ILE A 295 -12.98 -0.55 -4.14
N LYS A 296 -12.34 0.62 -4.10
CA LYS A 296 -10.88 0.71 -3.94
C LYS A 296 -10.58 0.82 -2.45
N HIS A 297 -9.76 -0.10 -1.93
CA HIS A 297 -9.29 -0.07 -0.55
C HIS A 297 -7.80 -0.36 -0.52
N LEU A 298 -7.03 0.53 0.11
CA LEU A 298 -5.57 0.42 0.22
C LEU A 298 -4.88 0.08 -1.11
N GLY A 299 -5.28 0.76 -2.21
CA GLY A 299 -4.68 0.58 -3.53
C GLY A 299 -5.08 -0.70 -4.30
N ASN A 300 -5.97 -1.52 -3.74
CA ASN A 300 -6.52 -2.72 -4.39
C ASN A 300 -8.00 -2.52 -4.71
N THR A 301 -8.47 -3.20 -5.75
CA THR A 301 -9.90 -3.20 -6.12
C THR A 301 -10.56 -4.47 -5.58
N LEU A 302 -11.54 -4.30 -4.68
CA LEU A 302 -12.35 -5.38 -4.13
C LEU A 302 -13.68 -5.42 -4.89
N GLN A 303 -14.07 -6.59 -5.37
CA GLN A 303 -15.32 -6.81 -6.12
C GLN A 303 -16.35 -7.57 -5.27
N SER A 304 -17.64 -7.29 -5.47
CA SER A 304 -18.76 -7.91 -4.74
C SER A 304 -18.79 -9.44 -4.81
N ASN A 305 -18.24 -10.03 -5.87
CA ASN A 305 -18.10 -11.48 -6.02
C ASN A 305 -16.86 -12.07 -5.35
N GLY A 306 -16.06 -11.26 -4.65
CA GLY A 306 -14.78 -11.67 -4.03
C GLY A 306 -13.63 -11.92 -5.01
N SER A 307 -13.84 -11.70 -6.32
CA SER A 307 -12.79 -11.90 -7.34
C SER A 307 -11.80 -10.74 -7.37
N MET A 308 -10.54 -11.05 -7.69
CA MET A 308 -9.47 -10.06 -7.94
C MET A 308 -9.22 -9.80 -9.43
N THR A 309 -10.06 -10.32 -10.31
CA THR A 309 -9.91 -10.23 -11.78
C THR A 309 -9.74 -8.80 -12.26
N LYS A 310 -10.54 -7.87 -11.74
CA LYS A 310 -10.47 -6.46 -12.13
C LYS A 310 -9.17 -5.81 -11.65
N ASP A 311 -8.72 -6.14 -10.44
CA ASP A 311 -7.45 -5.63 -9.90
C ASP A 311 -6.26 -6.07 -10.77
N VAL A 312 -6.19 -7.35 -11.12
CA VAL A 312 -5.17 -7.89 -12.04
C VAL A 312 -5.24 -7.21 -13.41
N SER A 313 -6.45 -7.09 -13.99
CA SER A 313 -6.65 -6.48 -15.31
C SER A 313 -6.25 -5.00 -15.35
N CYS A 314 -6.59 -4.22 -14.32
CA CYS A 314 -6.19 -2.82 -14.21
C CYS A 314 -4.67 -2.67 -14.09
N LYS A 315 -4.02 -3.51 -13.29
CA LYS A 315 -2.56 -3.46 -13.11
C LYS A 315 -1.83 -3.94 -14.36
N ARG A 316 -2.36 -4.95 -15.06
CA ARG A 316 -1.88 -5.36 -16.39
C ARG A 316 -1.95 -4.23 -17.39
N ALA A 317 -3.07 -3.52 -17.48
CA ALA A 317 -3.22 -2.40 -18.41
C ALA A 317 -2.22 -1.28 -18.11
N LYS A 318 -2.04 -0.93 -16.83
CA LYS A 318 -1.01 0.04 -16.40
C LYS A 318 0.40 -0.43 -16.74
N PHE A 319 0.71 -1.69 -16.55
CA PHE A 319 2.01 -2.26 -16.91
C PHE A 319 2.30 -2.09 -18.41
N ILE A 320 1.35 -2.47 -19.28
CA ILE A 320 1.47 -2.32 -20.74
C ILE A 320 1.66 -0.85 -21.11
N SER A 321 0.84 0.05 -20.56
CA SER A 321 0.97 1.51 -20.82
C SER A 321 2.35 2.04 -20.44
N LYS A 322 2.88 1.67 -19.27
CA LYS A 322 4.22 2.07 -18.81
C LYS A 322 5.34 1.54 -19.73
N ILE A 323 5.21 0.31 -20.25
CA ILE A 323 6.15 -0.27 -21.20
C ILE A 323 6.19 0.55 -22.50
N HIS A 324 5.03 0.89 -23.05
CA HIS A 324 4.96 1.71 -24.26
C HIS A 324 5.54 3.11 -24.02
N SER A 325 5.21 3.78 -22.89
CA SER A 325 5.83 5.07 -22.56
C SER A 325 7.34 4.95 -22.41
N LEU A 326 7.83 3.91 -21.73
CA LEU A 326 9.27 3.67 -21.57
C LEU A 326 9.96 3.48 -22.92
N ASN A 327 9.40 2.66 -23.81
CA ASN A 327 9.94 2.42 -25.13
C ASN A 327 9.92 3.69 -26.01
N GLN A 328 8.87 4.49 -25.92
CA GLN A 328 8.73 5.73 -26.71
C GLN A 328 9.69 6.82 -26.25
N GLU A 329 9.85 7.01 -24.92
CA GLU A 329 10.64 8.10 -24.37
C GLU A 329 12.15 7.80 -24.30
N PHE A 330 12.53 6.51 -24.19
CA PHE A 330 13.89 6.07 -23.92
C PHE A 330 14.43 5.08 -24.94
N HIS A 331 13.88 5.01 -26.15
CA HIS A 331 14.32 4.07 -27.18
C HIS A 331 15.79 4.26 -27.62
N TYR A 332 16.41 5.41 -27.34
CA TYR A 332 17.84 5.67 -27.59
C TYR A 332 18.73 5.28 -26.39
N ALA A 333 18.15 4.88 -25.27
CA ALA A 333 18.93 4.54 -24.10
C ALA A 333 19.58 3.16 -24.25
N ASN A 334 20.75 2.98 -23.66
CA ASN A 334 21.39 1.66 -23.63
C ASN A 334 20.59 0.68 -22.77
N THR A 335 20.77 -0.61 -23.02
CA THR A 335 20.05 -1.71 -22.37
C THR A 335 20.14 -1.65 -20.84
N SER A 336 21.31 -1.30 -20.28
CA SER A 336 21.49 -1.17 -18.82
C SER A 336 20.58 -0.07 -18.22
N THR A 337 20.41 1.04 -18.92
CA THR A 337 19.50 2.13 -18.51
C THR A 337 18.04 1.70 -18.62
N ILE A 338 17.67 1.06 -19.73
CA ILE A 338 16.30 0.54 -19.94
C ILE A 338 15.94 -0.47 -18.85
N LEU A 339 16.84 -1.37 -18.48
CA LEU A 339 16.63 -2.33 -17.40
C LEU A 339 16.41 -1.67 -16.04
N LYS A 340 17.20 -0.66 -15.70
CA LYS A 340 17.00 0.11 -14.46
C LYS A 340 15.65 0.83 -14.44
N LEU A 341 15.28 1.45 -15.56
CA LEU A 341 13.99 2.13 -15.69
C LEU A 341 12.83 1.12 -15.66
N TYR A 342 12.98 -0.05 -16.29
CA TYR A 342 12.02 -1.13 -16.23
C TYR A 342 11.76 -1.56 -14.76
N ASP A 343 12.80 -1.85 -13.99
CA ASP A 343 12.65 -2.26 -12.60
C ASP A 343 11.98 -1.19 -11.74
N ILE A 344 12.35 0.07 -11.92
CA ILE A 344 11.86 1.18 -11.09
C ILE A 344 10.43 1.56 -11.45
N TYR A 345 10.10 1.65 -12.76
CA TYR A 345 8.82 2.25 -13.20
C TYR A 345 7.76 1.24 -13.59
N THR A 346 8.12 0.03 -14.03
CA THR A 346 7.13 -0.88 -14.63
C THR A 346 6.75 -2.05 -13.74
N CYS A 347 7.67 -2.56 -12.93
CA CYS A 347 7.48 -3.76 -12.10
C CYS A 347 6.73 -3.52 -10.78
N ASP A 348 5.98 -2.43 -10.67
CA ASP A 348 5.13 -2.16 -9.52
C ASP A 348 3.81 -2.96 -9.60
N PHE A 349 3.87 -4.20 -9.18
CA PHE A 349 2.67 -5.05 -9.01
C PHE A 349 2.21 -5.02 -7.55
N TYR A 350 1.92 -3.83 -7.08
CA TYR A 350 1.41 -3.62 -5.73
C TYR A 350 0.13 -4.45 -5.48
N GLY A 351 0.09 -5.17 -4.35
CA GLY A 351 -1.03 -6.04 -4.00
C GLY A 351 -1.07 -7.39 -4.73
N SER A 352 -0.07 -7.72 -5.57
CA SER A 352 0.01 -9.03 -6.23
C SER A 352 0.06 -10.21 -5.25
N ASN A 353 0.42 -9.96 -3.99
CA ASN A 353 0.41 -10.95 -2.91
C ASN A 353 -1.00 -11.48 -2.58
N LEU A 354 -2.05 -10.81 -3.09
CA LEU A 354 -3.45 -11.16 -2.86
C LEU A 354 -4.04 -11.98 -4.01
N TRP A 355 -3.33 -12.10 -5.12
CA TRP A 355 -3.83 -12.75 -6.34
C TRP A 355 -3.73 -14.27 -6.26
N ASP A 356 -4.66 -14.94 -6.92
CA ASP A 356 -4.47 -16.33 -7.35
C ASP A 356 -3.47 -16.33 -8.51
N LEU A 357 -2.20 -16.69 -8.21
CA LEU A 357 -1.08 -16.60 -9.14
C LEU A 357 -1.19 -17.57 -10.32
N TYR A 358 -2.07 -18.57 -10.21
CA TYR A 358 -2.32 -19.56 -11.25
C TYR A 358 -3.63 -19.34 -12.00
N SER A 359 -4.31 -18.21 -11.72
CA SER A 359 -5.54 -17.83 -12.43
C SER A 359 -5.29 -17.45 -13.89
N ARG A 360 -6.34 -17.57 -14.71
CA ARG A 360 -6.31 -17.18 -16.14
C ARG A 360 -5.91 -15.70 -16.33
N ASP A 361 -6.27 -14.83 -15.42
CA ASP A 361 -5.99 -13.40 -15.53
C ASP A 361 -4.52 -13.08 -15.23
N VAL A 362 -3.92 -13.76 -14.27
CA VAL A 362 -2.47 -13.69 -14.06
C VAL A 362 -1.73 -14.29 -15.24
N GLN A 363 -2.21 -15.39 -15.84
CA GLN A 363 -1.61 -15.94 -17.06
C GLN A 363 -1.62 -14.93 -18.24
N LYS A 364 -2.68 -14.12 -18.38
CA LYS A 364 -2.70 -13.01 -19.36
C LYS A 364 -1.64 -11.94 -19.06
N LEU A 365 -1.35 -11.68 -17.76
CA LEU A 365 -0.28 -10.78 -17.35
C LEU A 365 1.09 -11.36 -17.72
N LEU A 366 1.32 -12.67 -17.48
CA LEU A 366 2.56 -13.35 -17.85
C LEU A 366 2.82 -13.25 -19.36
N ASN A 367 1.78 -13.45 -20.17
CA ASN A 367 1.87 -13.29 -21.64
C ASN A 367 2.18 -11.83 -22.03
N SER A 368 1.60 -10.86 -21.33
CA SER A 368 1.91 -9.44 -21.56
C SER A 368 3.35 -9.10 -21.20
N TRP A 369 3.94 -9.75 -20.20
CA TRP A 369 5.36 -9.60 -19.86
C TRP A 369 6.26 -10.10 -20.99
N ASN A 370 5.97 -11.27 -21.56
CA ASN A 370 6.72 -11.79 -22.70
C ASN A 370 6.72 -10.83 -23.89
N ILE A 371 5.57 -10.17 -24.16
CA ILE A 371 5.46 -9.16 -25.21
C ILE A 371 6.27 -7.89 -24.83
N ALA A 372 6.17 -7.46 -23.56
CA ALA A 372 6.84 -6.28 -23.07
C ALA A 372 8.38 -6.37 -23.20
N ILE A 373 8.96 -7.52 -22.83
CA ILE A 373 10.40 -7.73 -22.96
C ILE A 373 10.83 -7.75 -24.43
N ARG A 374 10.05 -8.38 -25.32
CA ARG A 374 10.34 -8.30 -26.78
C ARG A 374 10.36 -6.85 -27.28
N ILE A 375 9.42 -6.03 -26.85
CA ILE A 375 9.36 -4.60 -27.22
C ILE A 375 10.60 -3.85 -26.70
N LEU A 376 10.95 -4.04 -25.42
CA LEU A 376 12.06 -3.30 -24.79
C LEU A 376 13.44 -3.67 -25.34
N PHE A 377 13.60 -4.92 -25.81
CA PHE A 377 14.86 -5.43 -26.37
C PHE A 377 14.81 -5.51 -27.89
N ASP A 378 13.76 -4.97 -28.52
CA ASP A 378 13.55 -5.02 -29.97
C ASP A 378 13.75 -6.43 -30.55
N LEU A 379 13.17 -7.43 -29.86
CA LEU A 379 13.20 -8.82 -30.29
C LEU A 379 12.04 -9.11 -31.25
N PRO A 380 12.26 -10.02 -32.22
CA PRO A 380 11.20 -10.49 -33.09
C PRO A 380 9.99 -11.04 -32.32
N ARG A 381 8.80 -10.90 -32.91
CA ARG A 381 7.57 -11.43 -32.29
C ARG A 381 7.62 -12.95 -32.13
N GLU A 382 8.29 -13.64 -33.04
CA GLU A 382 8.49 -15.07 -33.13
C GLU A 382 9.49 -15.60 -32.10
N THR A 383 10.26 -14.73 -31.42
CA THR A 383 11.23 -15.15 -30.41
C THR A 383 10.56 -16.07 -29.39
N HIS A 384 11.05 -17.31 -29.29
CA HIS A 384 10.51 -18.28 -28.36
C HIS A 384 10.63 -17.81 -26.91
N ARG A 385 9.58 -18.06 -26.14
CA ARG A 385 9.48 -17.59 -24.75
C ARG A 385 10.62 -18.07 -23.84
N TYR A 386 11.24 -19.23 -24.13
CA TYR A 386 12.36 -19.75 -23.34
C TYR A 386 13.67 -19.00 -23.56
N PHE A 387 13.80 -18.22 -24.63
CA PHE A 387 14.95 -17.34 -24.85
C PHE A 387 14.81 -15.97 -24.18
N ILE A 388 13.59 -15.52 -23.88
CA ILE A 388 13.34 -14.16 -23.41
C ILE A 388 14.09 -13.85 -22.10
N GLU A 389 13.99 -14.74 -21.11
CA GLU A 389 14.63 -14.55 -19.80
C GLU A 389 16.17 -14.63 -19.92
N PRO A 390 16.78 -15.65 -20.57
CA PRO A 390 18.21 -15.70 -20.75
C PRO A 390 18.80 -14.53 -21.56
N ILE A 391 18.16 -14.13 -22.65
CA ILE A 391 18.64 -13.02 -23.49
C ILE A 391 18.57 -11.68 -22.74
N SER A 392 17.45 -11.41 -22.06
CA SER A 392 17.24 -10.13 -21.37
C SER A 392 17.94 -10.05 -20.03
N ASN A 393 18.34 -11.17 -19.45
CA ASN A 393 18.79 -11.28 -18.05
C ASN A 393 17.79 -10.70 -17.04
N VAL A 394 16.50 -10.65 -17.42
CA VAL A 394 15.41 -10.19 -16.57
C VAL A 394 14.68 -11.40 -16.02
N PRO A 395 14.58 -11.58 -14.68
CA PRO A 395 13.84 -12.68 -14.11
C PRO A 395 12.39 -12.69 -14.60
N HIS A 396 11.89 -13.86 -14.97
CA HIS A 396 10.51 -13.99 -15.40
C HIS A 396 9.55 -13.48 -14.32
N ILE A 397 8.53 -12.71 -14.73
CA ILE A 397 7.59 -12.08 -13.77
C ILE A 397 6.92 -13.09 -12.86
N LYS A 398 6.68 -14.32 -13.29
CA LYS A 398 6.12 -15.39 -12.44
C LYS A 398 7.02 -15.66 -11.22
N THR A 399 8.33 -15.77 -11.44
CA THR A 399 9.32 -15.92 -10.36
C THR A 399 9.28 -14.76 -9.38
N VAL A 400 9.17 -13.53 -9.90
CA VAL A 400 9.05 -12.31 -9.07
C VAL A 400 7.77 -12.33 -8.23
N LEU A 401 6.62 -12.65 -8.84
CA LEU A 401 5.34 -12.71 -8.14
C LEU A 401 5.32 -13.81 -7.08
N CYS A 402 5.81 -15.02 -7.40
CA CYS A 402 5.91 -16.14 -6.45
C CYS A 402 6.86 -15.81 -5.29
N THR A 403 8.01 -15.18 -5.56
CA THR A 403 8.95 -14.74 -4.52
C THR A 403 8.30 -13.73 -3.57
N ARG A 404 7.59 -12.72 -4.10
CA ARG A 404 6.84 -11.72 -3.31
C ARG A 404 5.75 -12.39 -2.48
N PHE A 405 5.04 -13.36 -3.04
CA PHE A 405 4.00 -14.09 -2.34
C PHE A 405 4.57 -14.90 -1.16
N VAL A 406 5.65 -15.65 -1.35
CA VAL A 406 6.30 -16.43 -0.28
C VAL A 406 6.87 -15.51 0.81
N GLN A 407 7.45 -14.37 0.45
CA GLN A 407 7.86 -13.34 1.43
C GLN A 407 6.66 -12.82 2.25
N PHE A 408 5.54 -12.58 1.59
CA PHE A 408 4.32 -12.12 2.24
C PHE A 408 3.78 -13.17 3.22
N VAL A 409 3.72 -14.45 2.83
CA VAL A 409 3.31 -15.53 3.73
C VAL A 409 4.24 -15.65 4.93
N THR A 410 5.55 -15.49 4.72
CA THR A 410 6.52 -15.44 5.83
C THR A 410 6.21 -14.28 6.77
N SER A 411 5.87 -13.10 6.23
CA SER A 411 5.51 -11.94 7.05
C SER A 411 4.21 -12.13 7.83
N LEU A 412 3.20 -12.80 7.24
CA LEU A 412 1.97 -13.20 7.92
C LEU A 412 2.25 -14.15 9.09
N SER A 413 3.08 -15.17 8.86
CA SER A 413 3.44 -16.18 9.89
C SER A 413 4.21 -15.57 11.07
N ASN A 414 4.97 -14.49 10.83
CA ASN A 414 5.73 -13.76 11.86
C ASN A 414 4.92 -12.61 12.51
N CYS A 415 3.65 -12.47 12.17
CA CYS A 415 2.80 -11.43 12.73
C CYS A 415 2.32 -11.79 14.13
N HIS A 416 2.41 -10.85 15.09
CA HIS A 416 1.99 -11.06 16.48
C HIS A 416 0.49 -10.82 16.71
N LYS A 417 -0.22 -10.19 15.73
CA LYS A 417 -1.65 -9.89 15.84
C LYS A 417 -2.48 -11.17 15.86
N LEU A 418 -3.31 -11.33 16.89
CA LEU A 418 -4.14 -12.52 17.06
C LEU A 418 -5.08 -12.74 15.87
N CYS A 419 -5.69 -11.65 15.37
CA CYS A 419 -6.58 -11.69 14.20
C CYS A 419 -5.86 -12.26 12.96
N ILE A 420 -4.60 -11.91 12.70
CA ILE A 420 -3.84 -12.42 11.57
C ILE A 420 -3.46 -13.90 11.76
N ARG A 421 -2.99 -14.26 12.96
CA ARG A 421 -2.64 -15.66 13.27
C ARG A 421 -3.83 -16.60 13.07
N LEU A 422 -5.00 -16.22 13.60
CA LEU A 422 -6.23 -16.98 13.43
C LEU A 422 -6.60 -17.17 11.95
N LEU A 423 -6.50 -16.10 11.14
CA LEU A 423 -6.82 -16.17 9.72
C LEU A 423 -5.78 -16.98 8.92
N VAL A 424 -4.51 -16.94 9.31
CA VAL A 424 -3.45 -17.77 8.71
C VAL A 424 -3.71 -19.24 9.00
N ASP A 425 -4.03 -19.60 10.24
CA ASP A 425 -4.34 -20.97 10.62
C ASP A 425 -5.55 -21.50 9.84
N LEU A 426 -6.63 -20.70 9.74
CA LEU A 426 -7.79 -21.03 8.93
C LEU A 426 -7.43 -21.25 7.46
N SER A 427 -6.56 -20.41 6.89
CA SER A 427 -6.24 -20.40 5.47
C SER A 427 -5.26 -21.51 5.07
N LYS A 428 -4.32 -21.89 5.93
CA LYS A 428 -3.30 -22.90 5.64
C LYS A 428 -3.86 -24.32 5.55
N HIS A 429 -4.96 -24.57 6.25
CA HIS A 429 -5.58 -25.92 6.31
C HIS A 429 -6.74 -26.11 5.35
N ASP A 430 -7.10 -25.09 4.55
CA ASP A 430 -8.17 -25.19 3.55
C ASP A 430 -7.62 -24.98 2.13
N LEU A 431 -7.52 -26.07 1.38
CA LEU A 431 -7.06 -26.12 -0.01
C LEU A 431 -7.86 -25.22 -0.97
N ARG A 432 -9.02 -24.74 -0.56
CA ARG A 432 -9.84 -23.83 -1.36
C ARG A 432 -9.40 -22.38 -1.25
N THR A 433 -8.57 -22.03 -0.24
CA THR A 433 -8.07 -20.65 -0.08
C THR A 433 -6.99 -20.33 -1.11
N VAL A 434 -6.94 -19.07 -1.55
CA VAL A 434 -5.89 -18.57 -2.45
C VAL A 434 -4.50 -18.77 -1.84
N LEU A 435 -4.37 -18.60 -0.52
CA LEU A 435 -3.10 -18.79 0.18
C LEU A 435 -2.60 -20.23 0.05
N CYS A 436 -3.44 -21.22 0.36
CA CYS A 436 -3.05 -22.63 0.29
C CYS A 436 -2.79 -23.06 -1.16
N LYS A 437 -3.67 -22.73 -2.09
CA LYS A 437 -3.49 -23.02 -3.52
C LYS A 437 -2.16 -22.51 -4.06
N ASN A 438 -1.84 -21.24 -3.81
CA ASN A 438 -0.59 -20.66 -4.29
C ASN A 438 0.62 -21.36 -3.65
N LEU A 439 0.60 -21.63 -2.33
CA LEU A 439 1.72 -22.32 -1.66
C LEU A 439 1.96 -23.72 -2.25
N GLU A 440 0.91 -24.48 -2.47
CA GLU A 440 1.04 -25.84 -3.02
C GLU A 440 1.50 -25.84 -4.46
N SER A 441 0.93 -24.96 -5.29
CA SER A 441 1.33 -24.84 -6.70
C SER A 441 2.78 -24.37 -6.86
N ILE A 442 3.23 -23.39 -6.03
CA ILE A 442 4.63 -22.94 -6.03
C ILE A 442 5.55 -24.07 -5.56
N ALA A 443 5.12 -24.83 -4.55
CA ALA A 443 5.90 -25.96 -4.05
C ALA A 443 6.08 -27.06 -5.11
N GLN A 444 5.02 -27.34 -5.88
CA GLN A 444 5.06 -28.25 -7.02
C GLN A 444 6.01 -27.76 -8.12
N ASP A 445 5.89 -26.47 -8.51
CA ASP A 445 6.79 -25.86 -9.51
C ASP A 445 8.26 -25.88 -9.08
N CYS A 446 8.55 -25.85 -7.78
CA CYS A 446 9.91 -25.91 -7.22
C CYS A 446 10.35 -27.33 -6.81
N ASN A 447 9.55 -28.36 -6.99
CA ASN A 447 9.83 -29.74 -6.53
C ASN A 447 10.19 -29.83 -5.04
N VAL A 448 9.41 -29.17 -4.18
CA VAL A 448 9.66 -29.10 -2.73
C VAL A 448 8.36 -29.22 -1.95
N GLN A 449 8.43 -29.61 -0.69
CA GLN A 449 7.27 -29.56 0.20
C GLN A 449 6.94 -28.08 0.56
N SER A 450 5.65 -27.72 0.59
CA SER A 450 5.19 -26.36 0.85
C SER A 450 5.73 -25.74 2.15
N ARG A 451 5.96 -26.57 3.19
CA ARG A 451 6.57 -26.13 4.47
C ARG A 451 8.02 -25.65 4.36
N ASN A 452 8.75 -26.09 3.32
CA ASN A 452 10.17 -25.77 3.09
C ASN A 452 10.35 -24.59 2.13
N LEU A 453 9.27 -24.01 1.61
CA LEU A 453 9.33 -22.86 0.71
C LEU A 453 9.89 -21.62 1.41
N ASN A 454 10.87 -21.00 0.76
CA ASN A 454 11.36 -19.67 1.11
C ASN A 454 11.74 -18.89 -0.15
N LYS A 455 11.94 -17.56 -0.01
CA LYS A 455 12.20 -16.67 -1.14
C LYS A 455 13.46 -17.03 -1.93
N PHE A 456 14.50 -17.53 -1.28
CA PHE A 456 15.76 -17.90 -1.93
C PHE A 456 15.58 -19.15 -2.75
N TYR A 457 14.88 -20.15 -2.19
CA TYR A 457 14.57 -21.40 -2.87
C TYR A 457 13.74 -21.16 -4.14
N VAL A 458 12.70 -20.31 -4.05
CA VAL A 458 11.89 -19.95 -5.22
C VAL A 458 12.74 -19.29 -6.31
N LYS A 459 13.62 -18.34 -5.95
CA LYS A 459 14.50 -17.69 -6.92
C LYS A 459 15.46 -18.65 -7.63
N GLN A 460 15.95 -19.66 -6.92
CA GLN A 460 16.93 -20.61 -7.45
C GLN A 460 16.30 -21.73 -8.27
N ASN A 461 15.13 -22.21 -7.86
CA ASN A 461 14.57 -23.45 -8.39
C ASN A 461 13.35 -23.25 -9.28
N MET A 462 12.75 -22.04 -9.30
CA MET A 462 11.63 -21.77 -10.17
C MET A 462 12.13 -21.38 -11.56
N ILE A 463 12.24 -22.36 -12.44
CA ILE A 463 12.56 -22.15 -13.85
C ILE A 463 11.23 -22.19 -14.60
N TYR A 464 10.81 -21.05 -15.17
CA TYR A 464 9.54 -20.96 -15.88
C TYR A 464 9.59 -21.56 -17.27
N ASN A 465 10.72 -21.37 -17.97
CA ASN A 465 10.94 -21.90 -19.30
C ASN A 465 12.32 -22.53 -19.37
N HIS A 466 12.38 -23.81 -19.75
CA HIS A 466 13.62 -24.48 -20.10
C HIS A 466 13.90 -24.30 -21.58
N ILE A 467 15.14 -23.97 -21.91
CA ILE A 467 15.60 -24.04 -23.30
C ILE A 467 15.70 -25.53 -23.65
N PRO A 468 15.09 -25.99 -24.75
CA PRO A 468 15.29 -27.35 -25.22
C PRO A 468 16.78 -27.61 -25.48
N LEU A 469 17.28 -28.80 -25.13
CA LEU A 469 18.70 -29.15 -25.26
C LEU A 469 19.23 -28.96 -26.68
N ASP A 470 18.39 -29.22 -27.67
CA ASP A 470 18.72 -29.03 -29.09
C ASP A 470 18.77 -27.57 -29.53
N GLN A 471 18.31 -26.63 -28.69
CA GLN A 471 18.28 -25.20 -28.97
C GLN A 471 19.29 -24.39 -28.12
N GLU A 472 19.99 -25.03 -27.16
CA GLU A 472 20.93 -24.35 -26.25
C GLU A 472 22.09 -23.66 -26.98
N TRP A 473 22.52 -24.17 -28.12
CA TRP A 473 23.61 -23.60 -28.94
C TRP A 473 23.28 -22.22 -29.52
N LYS A 474 21.99 -21.86 -29.65
CA LYS A 474 21.56 -20.56 -30.18
C LYS A 474 21.84 -19.41 -29.20
N LEU A 475 21.83 -19.66 -27.88
CA LEU A 475 21.91 -18.63 -26.86
C LEU A 475 23.21 -17.81 -26.88
N PRO A 476 24.41 -18.41 -26.96
CA PRO A 476 25.66 -17.64 -27.05
C PRO A 476 25.68 -16.74 -28.29
N ILE A 477 25.20 -17.25 -29.44
CA ILE A 477 25.16 -16.49 -30.72
C ILE A 477 24.18 -15.31 -30.59
N LEU A 478 23.02 -15.49 -29.99
CA LEU A 478 22.06 -14.44 -29.76
C LEU A 478 22.63 -13.33 -28.85
N HIS A 479 23.38 -13.69 -27.80
CA HIS A 479 24.01 -12.71 -26.92
C HIS A 479 25.05 -11.85 -27.68
N GLU A 480 25.88 -12.47 -28.52
CA GLU A 480 26.88 -11.73 -29.33
C GLU A 480 26.21 -10.85 -30.38
N LEU A 481 25.18 -11.32 -31.07
CA LEU A 481 24.42 -10.52 -32.04
C LEU A 481 23.74 -9.30 -31.41
N LEU A 482 23.13 -9.46 -30.21
CA LEU A 482 22.52 -8.35 -29.49
C LEU A 482 23.56 -7.32 -29.05
N LYS A 483 24.74 -7.77 -28.61
CA LYS A 483 25.84 -6.89 -28.24
C LYS A 483 26.37 -6.10 -29.48
N VAL A 484 26.53 -6.76 -30.61
CA VAL A 484 26.91 -6.11 -31.87
C VAL A 484 25.86 -5.09 -32.32
N LYS A 485 24.56 -5.39 -32.13
CA LYS A 485 23.47 -4.45 -32.40
C LYS A 485 23.53 -3.21 -31.51
N GLU A 486 23.84 -3.36 -30.21
CA GLU A 486 24.03 -2.23 -29.30
C GLU A 486 25.24 -1.36 -29.67
N ASP A 487 26.38 -1.98 -30.02
CA ASP A 487 27.62 -1.27 -30.36
C ASP A 487 27.51 -0.52 -31.72
N ASN A 488 26.71 -1.03 -32.66
CA ASN A 488 26.53 -0.45 -33.99
C ASN A 488 25.41 0.57 -34.14
N PHE A 489 24.61 0.81 -33.08
CA PHE A 489 23.53 1.80 -33.10
C PHE A 489 24.03 3.24 -33.47
N VAL A 490 25.33 3.48 -33.41
CA VAL A 490 25.99 4.74 -33.77
C VAL A 490 26.42 4.80 -35.25
N LEU A 491 26.42 3.69 -35.99
CA LEU A 491 27.22 3.63 -37.23
C LEU A 491 26.53 3.22 -38.54
N ASN A 492 25.31 2.76 -38.68
CA ASN A 492 24.64 2.64 -40.02
C ASN A 492 23.44 1.67 -40.06
N ASN A 493 22.37 2.10 -40.72
CA ASN A 493 21.13 1.35 -41.02
C ASN A 493 21.29 0.06 -41.87
N PHE A 494 22.44 -0.22 -42.48
CA PHE A 494 22.67 -1.38 -43.36
C PHE A 494 23.02 -2.65 -42.58
N VAL A 495 23.84 -2.52 -41.54
CA VAL A 495 24.26 -3.64 -40.68
C VAL A 495 23.07 -4.14 -39.82
N ASP A 496 22.17 -3.25 -39.46
CA ASP A 496 20.98 -3.58 -38.65
C ASP A 496 20.03 -4.58 -39.32
N ASN A 497 19.87 -4.53 -40.66
CA ASN A 497 18.98 -5.44 -41.40
C ASN A 497 19.52 -6.88 -41.46
N GLU A 498 20.81 -7.07 -41.59
CA GLU A 498 21.44 -8.40 -41.62
C GLU A 498 21.43 -9.03 -40.23
N ILE A 499 21.77 -8.25 -39.19
CA ILE A 499 21.72 -8.69 -37.79
C ILE A 499 20.26 -9.03 -37.38
N ALA A 500 19.29 -8.18 -37.75
CA ALA A 500 17.88 -8.45 -37.51
C ALA A 500 17.40 -9.73 -38.22
N THR A 501 17.87 -9.99 -39.43
CA THR A 501 17.55 -11.22 -40.18
C THR A 501 18.17 -12.44 -39.50
N MET A 502 19.39 -12.39 -39.00
CA MET A 502 20.04 -13.47 -38.25
C MET A 502 19.35 -13.73 -36.90
N ILE A 503 19.00 -12.66 -36.18
CA ILE A 503 18.24 -12.78 -34.95
C ILE A 503 16.87 -13.42 -35.21
N ASN A 504 16.15 -13.01 -36.26
CA ASN A 504 14.90 -13.62 -36.68
C ASN A 504 15.07 -15.12 -36.95
N PHE A 505 16.10 -15.48 -37.73
CA PHE A 505 16.39 -16.90 -38.03
C PHE A 505 16.66 -17.72 -36.75
N LEU A 506 17.49 -17.20 -35.84
CA LEU A 506 17.83 -17.89 -34.59
C LEU A 506 16.66 -17.95 -33.59
N CYS A 507 15.71 -17.02 -33.65
CA CYS A 507 14.56 -16.96 -32.76
C CYS A 507 13.34 -17.72 -33.28
N SER A 508 13.30 -18.04 -34.58
CA SER A 508 12.32 -18.96 -35.18
C SER A 508 12.80 -20.43 -35.07
N ASP A 509 11.90 -21.37 -35.25
CA ASP A 509 12.15 -22.81 -35.10
C ASP A 509 13.36 -23.34 -35.86
#